data_b63d1625ceb7385b7c4b0dff5d4b5aff
#
_entry.id   b63d1625ceb7385b7c4b0dff5d4b5aff
#
_cell.length_a   1.000
_cell.length_b   1.000
_cell.length_c   1.000
_cell.angle_alpha   90.00
_cell.angle_beta   90.00
_cell.angle_gamma   90.00
#
_symmetry.space_group_name_H-M   'P 1'
#
loop_
_entity.id
_entity.type
_entity.pdbx_description
1 polymer ?
#
loop_
_entity_poly.entity_id
_entity_poly.type
_entity_poly.pdbx_seq_one_letter_code
_entity_poly.pdbx_strand_id
1 'polypeptide(L)' 'MQKGKKGNRIRHATKTEWGVGQLLEDANSQSFHVFFEGAGEKFLTATAADKLIWVNGAEAQSALLD' A
#
# COMPACT_ATOMS: atom_id res chain seq x y z
N MET A 1 -13.80 5.70 -7.45
CA MET A 1 -12.92 4.71 -6.80
C MET A 1 -12.55 5.21 -5.42
N GLN A 2 -12.62 4.37 -4.41
CA GLN A 2 -12.31 4.77 -3.04
C GLN A 2 -10.89 4.37 -2.70
N LYS A 3 -10.15 5.31 -2.09
CA LYS A 3 -8.80 5.08 -1.60
C LYS A 3 -8.87 4.66 -0.14
N GLY A 4 -7.92 3.85 0.27
CA GLY A 4 -7.83 3.45 1.67
C GLY A 4 -8.71 2.28 2.05
N LYS A 5 -9.25 1.56 1.09
CA LYS A 5 -10.07 0.39 1.35
C LYS A 5 -9.23 -0.88 1.29
N LYS A 6 -9.65 -1.89 2.06
CA LYS A 6 -9.01 -3.19 2.02
C LYS A 6 -8.90 -3.67 0.57
N GLY A 7 -7.72 -4.13 0.21
CA GLY A 7 -7.44 -4.60 -1.14
C GLY A 7 -6.86 -3.56 -2.08
N ASN A 8 -6.94 -2.28 -1.74
CA ASN A 8 -6.31 -1.25 -2.55
C ASN A 8 -4.80 -1.47 -2.58
N ARG A 9 -4.19 -1.15 -3.73
CA ARG A 9 -2.76 -1.33 -3.93
C ARG A 9 -2.06 0.02 -3.91
N ILE A 10 -0.85 0.04 -3.32
CA ILE A 10 -0.06 1.25 -3.19
C ILE A 10 1.41 0.92 -3.39
N ARG A 11 2.21 1.98 -3.57
CA ARG A 11 3.66 1.90 -3.56
C ARG A 11 4.18 3.00 -2.66
N HIS A 12 5.38 2.79 -2.11
CA HIS A 12 6.01 3.82 -1.29
C HIS A 12 6.93 4.66 -2.18
N ALA A 13 6.79 5.98 -2.11
CA ALA A 13 7.50 6.89 -3.01
C ALA A 13 9.02 6.82 -2.84
N THR A 14 9.50 6.64 -1.62
CA THR A 14 10.94 6.62 -1.35
C THR A 14 11.47 5.20 -1.10
N LYS A 15 10.65 4.31 -0.62
CA LYS A 15 11.05 2.91 -0.36
C LYS A 15 10.65 2.04 -1.53
N THR A 16 11.19 2.33 -2.70
CA THR A 16 10.80 1.62 -3.92
C THR A 16 11.13 0.13 -3.89
N GLU A 17 12.10 -0.25 -3.07
CA GLU A 17 12.45 -1.67 -2.92
C GLU A 17 11.35 -2.47 -2.22
N TRP A 18 10.39 -1.80 -1.57
CA TRP A 18 9.27 -2.49 -0.96
C TRP A 18 8.30 -3.04 -2.00
N GLY A 19 8.30 -2.49 -3.21
CA GLY A 19 7.42 -2.94 -4.29
C GLY A 19 5.98 -2.56 -4.06
N VAL A 20 5.08 -3.32 -4.67
CA VAL A 20 3.64 -3.08 -4.54
C VAL A 20 3.17 -3.56 -3.18
N GLY A 21 2.33 -2.75 -2.52
CA GLY A 21 1.71 -3.13 -1.27
C GLY A 21 0.20 -3.21 -1.43
N GLN A 22 -0.45 -3.98 -0.56
CA GLN A 22 -1.89 -4.11 -0.54
C GLN A 22 -2.40 -3.84 0.87
N LEU A 23 -3.43 -3.01 0.98
CA LEU A 23 -4.05 -2.75 2.27
C LEU A 23 -4.71 -4.02 2.79
N LEU A 24 -4.37 -4.40 4.01
CA LEU A 24 -4.91 -5.58 4.66
C LEU A 24 -6.24 -5.30 5.34
N GLU A 25 -6.54 -4.03 5.57
CA GLU A 25 -7.82 -3.59 6.13
C GLU A 25 -8.05 -2.16 5.70
N ASP A 26 -9.27 -1.68 5.87
CA ASP A 26 -9.58 -0.30 5.52
C ASP A 26 -8.69 0.64 6.31
N ALA A 27 -8.12 1.63 5.62
CA ALA A 27 -7.32 2.64 6.27
C ALA A 27 -8.20 3.51 7.15
N ASN A 28 -7.64 3.99 8.25
CA ASN A 28 -8.35 4.92 9.10
C ASN A 28 -7.57 6.25 9.13
N SER A 29 -8.06 7.19 9.95
CA SER A 29 -7.44 8.51 10.01
C SER A 29 -6.06 8.51 10.66
N GLN A 30 -5.66 7.40 11.25
CA GLN A 30 -4.43 7.33 12.04
C GLN A 30 -3.37 6.44 11.41
N SER A 31 -3.76 5.36 10.72
CA SER A 31 -2.79 4.41 10.23
C SER A 31 -3.27 3.63 9.02
N PHE A 32 -2.30 3.02 8.36
CA PHE A 32 -2.52 2.10 7.24
C PHE A 32 -1.83 0.78 7.58
N HIS A 33 -2.54 -0.32 7.39
CA HIS A 33 -1.97 -1.65 7.59
C HIS A 33 -1.79 -2.28 6.21
N VAL A 34 -0.53 -2.43 5.78
CA VAL A 34 -0.19 -2.78 4.40
C VAL A 34 0.76 -3.95 4.36
N PHE A 35 0.58 -4.83 3.39
CA PHE A 35 1.55 -5.88 3.10
C PHE A 35 2.25 -5.54 1.79
N PHE A 36 3.56 -5.30 1.85
CA PHE A 36 4.38 -5.02 0.68
C PHE A 36 5.05 -6.29 0.20
N GLU A 37 5.06 -6.51 -1.12
CA GLU A 37 5.63 -7.72 -1.69
C GLU A 37 7.11 -7.88 -1.36
N GLY A 38 7.85 -6.77 -1.21
CA GLY A 38 9.29 -6.81 -0.93
C GLY A 38 9.67 -6.54 0.51
N ALA A 39 8.71 -6.18 1.37
CA ALA A 39 9.03 -5.81 2.75
C ALA A 39 8.13 -6.48 3.78
N GLY A 40 7.05 -7.12 3.34
CA GLY A 40 6.11 -7.76 4.25
C GLY A 40 5.16 -6.78 4.91
N GLU A 41 4.60 -7.17 6.02
CA GLU A 41 3.59 -6.40 6.73
C GLU A 41 4.18 -5.16 7.38
N LYS A 42 3.52 -4.02 7.16
CA LYS A 42 3.94 -2.74 7.73
C LYS A 42 2.74 -1.99 8.26
N PHE A 43 2.94 -1.30 9.36
CA PHE A 43 1.97 -0.33 9.88
C PHE A 43 2.53 1.06 9.60
N LEU A 44 1.79 1.86 8.83
CA LEU A 44 2.22 3.21 8.45
C LEU A 44 1.29 4.21 9.08
N THR A 45 1.85 5.28 9.65
CA THR A 45 1.03 6.31 10.26
C THR A 45 0.42 7.21 9.19
N ALA A 46 -0.59 7.99 9.57
CA ALA A 46 -1.24 8.92 8.65
C ALA A 46 -0.25 9.94 8.09
N THR A 47 0.78 10.29 8.84
CA THR A 47 1.80 11.23 8.35
C THR A 47 2.61 10.66 7.19
N ALA A 48 2.65 9.33 7.06
CA ALA A 48 3.34 8.69 5.96
C ALA A 48 2.51 8.67 4.68
N ALA A 49 1.25 9.11 4.73
CA ALA A 49 0.37 9.06 3.56
C ALA A 49 0.93 9.88 2.39
N ASP A 50 1.67 10.95 2.67
CA ASP A 50 2.29 11.77 1.64
C ASP A 50 3.30 10.99 0.80
N LYS A 51 3.81 9.90 1.34
CA LYS A 51 4.80 9.06 0.68
C LYS A 51 4.17 7.87 -0.04
N LEU A 52 2.86 7.73 0.01
CA LEU A 52 2.17 6.61 -0.59
C LEU A 52 1.60 7.00 -1.94
N ILE A 53 1.77 6.12 -2.92
CA ILE A 53 1.28 6.32 -4.27
C ILE A 53 0.23 5.25 -4.54
N TRP A 54 -1.01 5.68 -4.79
CA TRP A 54 -2.09 4.76 -5.12
C TRP A 54 -1.90 4.27 -6.55
N VAL A 55 -1.93 2.95 -6.73
CA VAL A 55 -1.72 2.34 -8.04
C VAL A 55 -2.90 1.47 -8.42
N ASN A 56 -3.06 1.28 -9.73
CA ASN A 56 -4.11 0.41 -10.25
C ASN A 56 -3.65 -0.16 -11.60
N GLY A 57 -4.43 -1.09 -12.13
CA GLY A 57 -4.14 -1.71 -13.41
C GLY A 57 -2.78 -2.40 -13.40
N ALA A 58 -2.01 -2.21 -14.47
CA ALA A 58 -0.73 -2.87 -14.61
C ALA A 58 0.25 -2.48 -13.50
N GLU A 59 0.16 -1.24 -13.01
CA GLU A 59 1.07 -0.77 -11.96
C GLU A 59 0.82 -1.47 -10.63
N ALA A 60 -0.40 -1.97 -10.45
CA ALA A 60 -0.78 -2.62 -9.20
C ALA A 60 -0.57 -4.13 -9.23
N GLN A 61 -0.17 -4.69 -10.36
CA GLN A 61 0.02 -6.13 -10.48
C GLN A 61 1.19 -6.60 -9.64
N SER A 62 0.98 -7.73 -8.99
CA SER A 62 2.03 -8.34 -8.17
C SER A 62 1.79 -9.84 -8.14
N ALA A 63 2.76 -10.60 -8.62
CA ALA A 63 2.65 -12.05 -8.60
C ALA A 63 2.50 -12.59 -7.17
N LEU A 64 3.11 -11.91 -6.21
CA LEU A 64 3.03 -12.34 -4.82
C LEU A 64 1.67 -12.04 -4.20
N LEU A 65 1.09 -10.87 -4.54
CA LEU A 65 -0.19 -10.44 -3.96
C LEU A 65 -1.39 -10.98 -4.73
N ASP A 66 -1.19 -11.25 -6.00
CA ASP A 66 -2.24 -11.81 -6.84
C ASP A 66 -2.27 -13.32 -6.65
#